data_6da30cf708f5aa59afd34d9be3d4cdbd
#
_entry.id   6da30cf708f5aa59afd34d9be3d4cdbd
#
_cell.length_a   1.000
_cell.length_b   1.000
_cell.length_c   1.000
_cell.angle_alpha   90.00
_cell.angle_beta   90.00
_cell.angle_gamma   90.00
#
_symmetry.space_group_name_H-M   'P 1'
#
loop_
_entity.id
_entity.type
_entity.pdbx_description
1 polymer ?
#
loop_
_entity_poly.entity_id
_entity_poly.type
_entity_poly.pdbx_seq_one_letter_code
_entity_poly.pdbx_strand_id
1 'polypeptide(L)'
;MILYFNVHIIKYDMSIDVFYEVVSLKKYAILCGSAPRGFTQKKINEMYDFLTSSSGGAWAEKEIMIFPNGVSEAMLSFVLERLKADKTEQILLYMCTLTPVADKEKSVWLGGDEVRKSVIEFFCADGCAQVIYDCGRELVREEVFENA
;
A
#
# COMPACT_ATOMS: atom_id res chain seq x y z
N MET A 1 10.46 -18.46 10.36
CA MET A 1 10.00 -17.40 9.44
C MET A 1 11.10 -16.36 9.35
N ILE A 2 11.59 -16.12 8.16
CA ILE A 2 12.69 -15.18 7.94
C ILE A 2 12.07 -13.79 7.77
N LEU A 3 12.29 -12.93 8.75
CA LEU A 3 12.00 -11.50 8.64
C LEU A 3 13.06 -10.90 7.70
N TYR A 4 12.65 -10.53 6.49
CA TYR A 4 13.49 -9.74 5.63
C TYR A 4 13.51 -8.29 6.14
N PHE A 5 14.36 -8.06 7.14
CA PHE A 5 14.92 -6.74 7.27
C PHE A 5 15.99 -6.63 6.20
N ASN A 6 15.81 -5.73 5.23
CA ASN A 6 16.95 -5.30 4.44
C ASN A 6 17.86 -4.49 5.35
N VAL A 7 18.61 -5.21 6.15
CA VAL A 7 19.66 -4.66 7.00
C VAL A 7 20.89 -4.63 6.15
N HIS A 8 21.30 -3.46 5.71
CA HIS A 8 22.65 -3.28 5.21
C HIS A 8 23.60 -3.35 6.41
N ILE A 9 24.20 -4.50 6.59
CA ILE A 9 25.26 -4.65 7.59
C ILE A 9 26.53 -4.10 6.96
N ILE A 10 26.93 -2.90 7.38
CA ILE A 10 28.24 -2.36 7.03
C ILE A 10 29.23 -2.92 8.07
N LYS A 11 30.02 -3.87 7.62
CA LYS A 11 31.07 -4.44 8.46
C LYS A 11 32.32 -3.56 8.36
N TYR A 12 32.61 -2.85 9.43
CA TYR A 12 33.90 -2.19 9.60
C TYR A 12 34.85 -3.15 10.32
N ASP A 13 35.85 -3.62 9.60
CA ASP A 13 36.92 -4.42 10.16
C ASP A 13 37.98 -3.49 10.80
N MET A 14 37.71 -3.09 12.02
CA MET A 14 38.72 -2.49 12.90
C MET A 14 39.07 -3.54 13.94
N SER A 15 40.17 -4.16 13.80
CA SER A 15 40.90 -5.25 14.48
C SER A 15 40.42 -5.81 15.83
N ILE A 16 39.43 -5.30 16.54
CA ILE A 16 38.92 -5.85 17.80
C ILE A 16 37.39 -5.62 17.98
N ASP A 17 36.75 -4.64 17.29
CA ASP A 17 35.34 -4.35 17.48
C ASP A 17 34.61 -4.37 16.15
N VAL A 18 33.68 -5.30 16.01
CA VAL A 18 32.76 -5.36 14.87
C VAL A 18 31.59 -4.42 15.19
N PHE A 19 31.57 -3.26 14.57
CA PHE A 19 30.42 -2.36 14.66
C PHE A 19 29.41 -2.75 13.58
N TYR A 20 28.21 -3.12 14.01
CA TYR A 20 27.08 -3.30 13.13
C TYR A 20 26.25 -2.03 13.10
N GLU A 21 26.30 -1.29 12.01
CA GLU A 21 25.35 -0.22 11.80
C GLU A 21 24.11 -0.79 11.11
N VAL A 22 23.00 -0.84 11.84
CA VAL A 22 21.70 -1.22 11.29
C VAL A 22 21.08 0.02 10.64
N VAL A 23 21.19 0.11 9.32
CA VAL A 23 20.47 1.14 8.56
C VAL A 23 19.06 0.63 8.31
N SER A 24 18.08 1.23 8.99
CA SER A 24 16.69 0.90 8.76
C SER A 24 16.25 1.41 7.39
N LEU A 25 15.61 0.54 6.59
CA LEU A 25 15.04 0.87 5.29
C LEU A 25 13.95 1.94 5.46
N LYS A 26 14.01 3.03 4.70
CA LYS A 26 12.94 4.02 4.67
C LYS A 26 11.79 3.49 3.83
N LYS A 27 10.67 3.21 4.48
CA LYS A 27 9.51 2.58 3.86
C LYS A 27 8.21 3.25 4.28
N TYR A 28 7.25 3.27 3.36
CA TYR A 28 5.90 3.76 3.59
C TYR A 28 4.85 2.86 2.97
N ALA A 29 3.75 2.66 3.66
CA ALA A 29 2.57 2.00 3.14
C ALA A 29 1.42 2.99 3.02
N ILE A 30 0.67 2.89 1.93
CA ILE A 30 -0.54 3.67 1.69
C ILE A 30 -1.69 2.70 1.53
N LEU A 31 -2.64 2.75 2.46
CA LEU A 31 -3.81 1.88 2.48
C LEU A 31 -5.04 2.69 2.04
N CYS A 32 -5.60 2.34 0.90
CA CYS A 32 -6.74 3.05 0.32
C CYS A 32 -7.98 2.18 0.32
N GLY A 33 -9.05 2.69 0.92
CA GLY A 33 -10.40 2.12 0.86
C GLY A 33 -11.30 2.89 -0.11
N SER A 34 -12.49 2.41 -0.35
CA SER A 34 -13.36 2.99 -1.36
C SER A 34 -14.73 3.45 -0.89
N ALA A 35 -15.01 3.50 0.35
CA ALA A 35 -16.20 4.13 0.90
C ALA A 35 -16.39 3.77 2.38
N PRO A 36 -17.27 4.47 3.11
CA PRO A 36 -17.59 4.14 4.49
C PRO A 36 -18.43 2.86 4.59
N ARG A 37 -18.04 1.82 3.88
CA ARG A 37 -18.68 0.51 3.92
C ARG A 37 -17.83 -0.45 4.71
N GLY A 38 -18.46 -1.21 5.59
CA GLY A 38 -17.80 -2.12 6.52
C GLY A 38 -16.80 -3.07 5.88
N PHE A 39 -17.01 -3.45 4.61
CA PHE A 39 -16.12 -4.35 3.89
C PHE A 39 -14.71 -3.75 3.66
N THR A 40 -14.63 -2.57 3.10
CA THR A 40 -13.31 -1.96 2.81
C THR A 40 -12.61 -1.54 4.09
N GLN A 41 -13.34 -1.07 5.08
CA GLN A 41 -12.78 -0.73 6.39
C GLN A 41 -12.20 -1.97 7.10
N LYS A 42 -12.90 -3.08 7.05
CA LYS A 42 -12.42 -4.35 7.61
C LYS A 42 -11.12 -4.80 6.94
N LYS A 43 -11.05 -4.74 5.62
CA LYS A 43 -9.86 -5.11 4.84
C LYS A 43 -8.66 -4.22 5.14
N ILE A 44 -8.88 -2.92 5.27
CA ILE A 44 -7.83 -1.98 5.66
C ILE A 44 -7.31 -2.28 7.06
N ASN A 45 -8.21 -2.55 8.01
CA ASN A 45 -7.82 -2.90 9.37
C ASN A 45 -7.02 -4.21 9.40
N GLU A 46 -7.43 -5.22 8.65
CA GLU A 46 -6.69 -6.48 8.53
C GLU A 46 -5.29 -6.27 7.93
N MET A 47 -5.16 -5.45 6.90
CA MET A 47 -3.87 -5.12 6.30
C MET A 47 -2.99 -4.33 7.28
N TYR A 48 -3.56 -3.36 7.98
CA TYR A 48 -2.84 -2.59 9.00
C TYR A 48 -2.30 -3.51 10.11
N ASP A 49 -3.16 -4.38 10.64
CA ASP A 49 -2.77 -5.33 11.70
C ASP A 49 -1.69 -6.29 11.21
N PHE A 50 -1.78 -6.74 9.97
CA PHE A 50 -0.75 -7.57 9.36
C PHE A 50 0.58 -6.83 9.25
N LEU A 51 0.60 -5.63 8.67
CA LEU A 51 1.83 -4.86 8.48
C LEU A 51 2.51 -4.50 9.80
N THR A 52 1.75 -4.18 10.83
CA THR A 52 2.30 -3.85 12.15
C THR A 52 2.73 -5.08 12.96
N SER A 53 2.32 -6.26 12.54
CA SER A 53 2.74 -7.51 13.16
C SER A 53 4.17 -7.90 12.76
N SER A 54 4.78 -8.79 13.53
CA SER A 54 6.09 -9.36 13.20
C SER A 54 6.10 -10.11 11.86
N SER A 55 4.98 -10.74 11.51
CA SER A 55 4.80 -11.47 10.25
C SER A 55 4.72 -10.55 9.03
N GLY A 56 4.20 -9.36 9.20
CA GLY A 56 4.02 -8.38 8.13
C GLY A 56 5.18 -7.40 7.97
N GLY A 57 6.23 -7.53 8.77
CA GLY A 57 7.42 -6.69 8.66
C GLY A 57 7.56 -5.64 9.77
N ALA A 58 6.71 -5.68 10.79
CA ALA A 58 6.75 -4.80 11.97
C ALA A 58 6.83 -3.30 11.58
N TRP A 59 6.00 -2.89 10.64
CA TRP A 59 5.92 -1.49 10.23
C TRP A 59 5.50 -0.61 11.40
N ALA A 60 6.12 0.53 11.54
CA ALA A 60 5.73 1.50 12.54
C ALA A 60 4.45 2.24 12.10
N GLU A 61 3.63 2.65 13.05
CA GLU A 61 2.40 3.41 12.78
C GLU A 61 2.65 4.64 11.88
N LYS A 62 3.75 5.36 12.13
CA LYS A 62 4.15 6.54 11.34
C LYS A 62 4.53 6.23 9.88
N GLU A 63 4.78 4.97 9.57
CA GLU A 63 5.12 4.50 8.23
C GLU A 63 3.88 4.10 7.41
N ILE A 64 2.70 4.18 8.01
CA ILE A 64 1.44 3.78 7.38
C ILE A 64 0.48 4.95 7.27
N MET A 65 0.08 5.25 6.06
CA MET A 65 -0.92 6.28 5.74
C MET A 65 -2.21 5.61 5.30
N ILE A 66 -3.33 6.04 5.84
CA ILE A 66 -4.64 5.42 5.55
C ILE A 66 -5.59 6.46 4.96
N PHE A 67 -6.19 6.11 3.82
CA PHE A 67 -7.29 6.82 3.19
C PHE A 67 -8.53 5.92 3.18
N PRO A 68 -9.33 5.90 4.26
CA PRO A 68 -10.39 4.91 4.41
C PRO A 68 -11.57 5.15 3.47
N ASN A 69 -11.82 6.38 3.08
CA ASN A 69 -12.97 6.78 2.27
C ASN A 69 -12.61 7.12 0.81
N GLY A 70 -11.44 6.70 0.38
CA GLY A 70 -10.94 6.97 -0.95
C GLY A 70 -9.90 8.09 -0.99
N VAL A 71 -9.29 8.21 -2.15
CA VAL A 71 -8.29 9.24 -2.46
C VAL A 71 -8.39 9.58 -3.93
N SER A 72 -8.29 10.86 -4.26
CA SER A 72 -8.24 11.29 -5.67
C SER A 72 -6.92 10.92 -6.33
N GLU A 73 -6.94 10.76 -7.65
CA GLU A 73 -5.72 10.52 -8.43
C GLU A 73 -4.67 11.62 -8.21
N ALA A 74 -5.11 12.87 -8.14
CA ALA A 74 -4.22 14.00 -7.91
C ALA A 74 -3.56 13.94 -6.54
N MET A 75 -4.31 13.61 -5.50
CA MET A 75 -3.76 13.48 -4.14
C MET A 75 -2.82 12.28 -4.04
N LEU A 76 -3.19 11.15 -4.61
CA LEU A 76 -2.33 9.96 -4.62
C LEU A 76 -1.02 10.23 -5.35
N SER A 77 -1.08 10.86 -6.52
CA SER A 77 0.12 11.26 -7.27
C SER A 77 1.00 12.19 -6.47
N PHE A 78 0.41 13.20 -5.81
CA PHE A 78 1.13 14.12 -4.96
C PHE A 78 1.88 13.39 -3.82
N VAL A 79 1.20 12.47 -3.13
CA VAL A 79 1.82 11.70 -2.04
C VAL A 79 2.96 10.83 -2.56
N LEU A 80 2.76 10.13 -3.67
CA LEU A 80 3.79 9.28 -4.28
C LEU A 80 5.01 10.08 -4.75
N GLU A 81 4.80 11.21 -5.40
CA GLU A 81 5.88 12.12 -5.80
C GLU A 81 6.66 12.62 -4.60
N ARG A 82 5.96 12.96 -3.52
CA ARG A 82 6.59 13.42 -2.29
C ARG A 82 7.44 12.32 -1.64
N LEU A 83 6.91 11.11 -1.55
CA LEU A 83 7.65 9.98 -0.98
C LEU A 83 8.90 9.65 -1.80
N LYS A 84 8.83 9.74 -3.13
CA LYS A 84 9.99 9.54 -4.00
C LYS A 84 11.02 10.68 -3.87
N ALA A 85 10.56 11.92 -3.77
CA ALA A 85 11.44 13.07 -3.53
C ALA A 85 12.18 12.95 -2.19
N ASP A 86 11.53 12.39 -1.18
CA ASP A 86 12.13 12.10 0.13
C ASP A 86 13.02 10.84 0.15
N LYS A 87 13.28 10.25 -1.01
CA LYS A 87 14.12 9.06 -1.20
C LYS A 87 13.63 7.85 -0.42
N THR A 88 12.33 7.65 -0.38
CA THR A 88 11.72 6.43 0.16
C THR A 88 12.16 5.22 -0.66
N GLU A 89 12.68 4.21 0.00
CA GLU A 89 13.26 3.03 -0.66
C GLU A 89 12.21 1.98 -0.99
N GLN A 90 11.15 1.91 -0.21
CA GLN A 90 10.04 0.97 -0.42
C GLN A 90 8.70 1.64 -0.18
N ILE A 91 7.82 1.55 -1.16
CA ILE A 91 6.44 2.03 -1.07
C ILE A 91 5.50 0.86 -1.34
N LEU A 92 4.58 0.62 -0.41
CA LEU A 92 3.50 -0.35 -0.59
C LEU A 92 2.18 0.40 -0.77
N LEU A 93 1.53 0.15 -1.91
CA LEU A 93 0.19 0.64 -2.19
C LEU A 93 -0.80 -0.51 -2.02
N TYR A 94 -1.75 -0.36 -1.13
CA TYR A 94 -2.86 -1.29 -0.98
C TYR A 94 -4.17 -0.59 -1.37
N MET A 95 -4.78 -1.09 -2.41
CA MET A 95 -6.00 -0.53 -3.00
C MET A 95 -7.16 -1.49 -2.77
N CYS A 96 -7.97 -1.22 -1.75
CA CYS A 96 -9.17 -2.00 -1.47
C CYS A 96 -10.40 -1.28 -2.03
N THR A 97 -11.02 -1.86 -3.02
CA THR A 97 -12.10 -1.21 -3.77
C THR A 97 -13.20 -2.17 -4.19
N LEU A 98 -14.36 -1.62 -4.44
CA LEU A 98 -15.49 -2.28 -5.10
C LEU A 98 -15.59 -1.77 -6.54
N THR A 99 -14.60 -2.07 -7.34
CA THR A 99 -14.53 -1.58 -8.73
C THR A 99 -15.56 -2.29 -9.62
N PRO A 100 -16.33 -1.54 -10.41
CA PRO A 100 -17.21 -2.13 -11.42
C PRO A 100 -16.43 -3.02 -12.40
N VAL A 101 -17.04 -4.12 -12.83
CA VAL A 101 -16.40 -5.10 -13.72
C VAL A 101 -15.86 -4.47 -15.00
N ALA A 102 -16.62 -3.55 -15.58
CA ALA A 102 -16.27 -2.89 -16.84
C ALA A 102 -14.98 -2.06 -16.76
N ASP A 103 -14.65 -1.54 -15.59
CA ASP A 103 -13.57 -0.59 -15.40
C ASP A 103 -12.34 -1.19 -14.69
N LYS A 104 -12.44 -2.42 -14.19
CA LYS A 104 -11.40 -3.03 -13.35
C LYS A 104 -10.04 -3.20 -14.02
N GLU A 105 -9.99 -3.21 -15.36
CA GLU A 105 -8.74 -3.35 -16.11
C GLU A 105 -7.98 -2.04 -16.26
N LYS A 106 -8.70 -0.91 -16.27
CA LYS A 106 -8.13 0.41 -16.57
C LYS A 106 -7.99 1.32 -15.36
N SER A 107 -8.93 1.20 -14.44
CA SER A 107 -9.05 2.11 -13.31
C SER A 107 -9.42 1.40 -12.02
N VAL A 108 -9.07 2.05 -10.93
CA VAL A 108 -9.50 1.68 -9.57
C VAL A 108 -10.42 2.79 -9.07
N TRP A 109 -11.57 2.42 -8.54
CA TRP A 109 -12.53 3.37 -7.98
C TRP A 109 -12.42 3.43 -6.47
N LEU A 110 -12.01 4.58 -5.96
CA LEU A 110 -11.78 4.83 -4.54
C LEU A 110 -12.73 5.92 -4.04
N GLY A 111 -13.82 5.50 -3.40
CA GLY A 111 -14.76 6.44 -2.82
C GLY A 111 -15.46 7.37 -3.81
N GLY A 112 -15.67 6.94 -5.05
CA GLY A 112 -16.24 7.75 -6.12
C GLY A 112 -15.19 8.43 -7.01
N ASP A 113 -13.93 8.38 -6.62
CA ASP A 113 -12.82 8.88 -7.43
C ASP A 113 -12.24 7.77 -8.31
N GLU A 114 -12.08 8.08 -9.58
CA GLU A 114 -11.41 7.20 -10.52
C GLU A 114 -9.88 7.43 -10.47
N VAL A 115 -9.15 6.36 -10.22
CA VAL A 115 -7.69 6.37 -10.28
C VAL A 115 -7.23 5.44 -11.39
N ARG A 116 -6.59 5.98 -12.39
CA ARG A 116 -6.12 5.20 -13.55
C ARG A 116 -4.94 4.31 -13.14
N LYS A 117 -5.01 3.04 -13.51
CA LYS A 117 -3.92 2.10 -13.24
C LYS A 117 -2.62 2.50 -13.93
N SER A 118 -2.70 3.14 -15.10
CA SER A 118 -1.53 3.65 -15.81
C SER A 118 -0.72 4.68 -14.98
N VAL A 119 -1.41 5.49 -14.19
CA VAL A 119 -0.76 6.44 -13.28
C VAL A 119 -0.05 5.70 -12.14
N ILE A 120 -0.71 4.71 -11.57
CA ILE A 120 -0.13 3.88 -10.50
C ILE A 120 1.10 3.12 -11.03
N GLU A 121 0.99 2.50 -12.18
CA GLU A 121 2.07 1.74 -12.82
C GLU A 121 3.28 2.62 -13.16
N PHE A 122 3.05 3.87 -13.52
CA PHE A 122 4.13 4.83 -13.73
C PHE A 122 4.99 5.00 -12.47
N PHE A 123 4.37 5.08 -11.30
CA PHE A 123 5.10 5.17 -10.04
C PHE A 123 5.75 3.85 -9.60
N CYS A 124 5.27 2.71 -10.10
CA CYS A 124 5.82 1.39 -9.80
C CYS A 124 6.96 0.97 -10.76
N ALA A 125 7.19 1.70 -11.85
CA ALA A 125 8.08 1.29 -12.93
C ALA A 125 9.54 1.10 -12.52
N ASP A 126 10.01 1.83 -11.52
CA ASP A 126 11.38 1.72 -10.99
C ASP A 126 11.55 0.59 -9.95
N GLY A 127 10.49 -0.10 -9.58
CA GLY A 127 10.50 -1.18 -8.60
C GLY A 127 10.50 -0.72 -7.13
N CYS A 128 10.56 0.58 -6.86
CA CYS A 128 10.48 1.14 -5.51
C CYS A 128 9.07 1.01 -4.91
N ALA A 129 8.06 1.22 -5.73
CA ALA A 129 6.66 1.07 -5.33
C ALA A 129 6.08 -0.25 -5.83
N GLN A 130 5.31 -0.90 -4.97
CA GLN A 130 4.54 -2.10 -5.28
C GLN A 130 3.08 -1.85 -4.97
N VAL A 131 2.19 -2.39 -5.79
CA VAL A 131 0.75 -2.22 -5.60
C VAL A 131 0.05 -3.56 -5.43
N ILE A 132 -0.88 -3.60 -4.49
CA ILE A 132 -1.82 -4.71 -4.30
C ILE A 132 -3.22 -4.18 -4.59
N TYR A 133 -3.87 -4.76 -5.59
CA TYR A 133 -5.27 -4.50 -5.89
C TYR A 133 -6.14 -5.58 -5.24
N ASP A 134 -6.81 -5.20 -4.17
CA ASP A 134 -7.80 -6.06 -3.51
C ASP A 134 -9.20 -5.58 -3.90
N CYS A 135 -9.62 -5.99 -5.07
CA CYS A 135 -10.92 -5.60 -5.60
C CYS A 135 -11.99 -6.51 -4.99
N GLY A 136 -12.92 -5.90 -4.28
CA GLY A 136 -14.10 -6.56 -3.77
C GLY A 136 -14.88 -7.20 -4.91
N ARG A 137 -15.41 -8.36 -4.65
CA ARG A 137 -16.01 -9.17 -5.68
C ARG A 137 -17.36 -8.67 -6.13
N GLU A 138 -17.64 -8.97 -7.36
CA GLU A 138 -18.89 -8.80 -8.08
C GLU A 138 -20.10 -9.46 -7.37
N LEU A 139 -19.85 -10.45 -6.53
CA LEU A 139 -20.88 -11.14 -5.73
C LEU A 139 -21.78 -10.17 -4.95
N VAL A 140 -21.22 -9.09 -4.45
CA VAL A 140 -22.01 -8.06 -3.75
C VAL A 140 -22.95 -7.32 -4.71
N ARG A 141 -22.61 -7.26 -5.99
CA ARG A 141 -23.46 -6.64 -7.03
C ARG A 141 -24.58 -7.55 -7.46
N GLU A 142 -24.31 -8.85 -7.60
CA GLU A 142 -25.33 -9.82 -7.95
C GLU A 142 -26.43 -9.89 -6.91
N GLU A 143 -26.08 -9.89 -5.64
CA GLU A 143 -27.05 -9.85 -4.54
C GLU A 143 -27.91 -8.59 -4.58
N VAL A 144 -27.37 -7.45 -4.97
CA VAL A 144 -28.11 -6.19 -5.07
C VAL A 144 -29.07 -6.22 -6.26
N PHE A 145 -28.73 -6.88 -7.34
CA PHE A 145 -29.59 -6.97 -8.52
C PHE A 145 -30.69 -8.04 -8.39
N GLU A 146 -30.45 -9.11 -7.66
CA GLU A 146 -31.46 -10.13 -7.39
C GLU A 146 -32.55 -9.65 -6.43
N ASN A 147 -32.26 -8.66 -5.62
CA ASN A 147 -33.20 -8.08 -4.65
C ASN A 147 -33.86 -6.76 -5.14
N ALA A 148 -33.64 -6.38 -6.36
CA ALA A 148 -34.21 -5.16 -6.94
C ALA A 148 -35.52 -5.42 -7.68
#